data_fab05a2c27cf3f1037ba9aed17aae6f8
#
_entry.id   fab05a2c27cf3f1037ba9aed17aae6f8
#
_cell.length_a   1.000
_cell.length_b   1.000
_cell.length_c   1.000
_cell.angle_alpha   90.00
_cell.angle_beta   90.00
_cell.angle_gamma   90.00
#
_symmetry.space_group_name_H-M   'P 1'
#
loop_
_entity.id
_entity.type
_entity.pdbx_description
1 polymer ?
#
loop_
_entity_poly.entity_id
_entity_poly.type
_entity_poly.pdbx_seq_one_letter_code
_entity_poly.pdbx_strand_id
1 'polypeptide(L)'
;MATPTLDAFQVIADPSRRQILQLLTKDSYNINSLAENFEMSRPAVSKHISILHTAGFITINEIGRERYCTLNKNGFIELRNWINHFDEFWTSKLKKLEITLNKKTKNNKRI
;
A
#
# COMPACT_ATOMS: atom_id res chain seq x y z
N MET A 1 27.05 11.41 4.55
CA MET A 1 25.93 11.32 5.48
C MET A 1 24.77 10.55 4.88
N ALA A 2 24.31 9.58 5.59
CA ALA A 2 23.24 8.75 5.05
C ALA A 2 21.91 9.49 5.05
N THR A 3 21.13 9.32 3.98
CA THR A 3 19.79 9.84 3.92
C THR A 3 18.92 9.02 4.88
N PRO A 4 18.07 9.65 5.68
CA PRO A 4 17.20 8.90 6.56
C PRO A 4 16.34 7.94 5.74
N THR A 5 16.26 6.70 6.18
CA THR A 5 15.42 5.72 5.52
C THR A 5 13.99 5.94 5.96
N LEU A 6 13.09 6.07 5.00
CA LEU A 6 11.67 6.23 5.30
C LEU A 6 11.08 4.88 5.68
N ASP A 7 10.19 4.87 6.67
CA ASP A 7 9.47 3.64 6.98
C ASP A 7 8.31 3.44 5.99
N ALA A 8 7.66 2.30 6.06
CA ALA A 8 6.59 1.97 5.10
C ALA A 8 5.47 3.00 5.10
N PHE A 9 5.13 3.53 6.27
CA PHE A 9 4.05 4.51 6.39
C PHE A 9 4.43 5.83 5.76
N GLN A 10 5.65 6.26 5.96
CA GLN A 10 6.16 7.48 5.33
C GLN A 10 6.22 7.36 3.82
N VAL A 11 6.58 6.19 3.32
CA VAL A 11 6.66 5.95 1.89
C VAL A 11 5.26 6.10 1.25
N ILE A 12 4.24 5.49 1.84
CA ILE A 12 2.90 5.57 1.26
C ILE A 12 2.13 6.84 1.65
N ALA A 13 2.74 7.71 2.44
CA ALA A 13 2.11 8.99 2.78
C ALA A 13 2.00 9.90 1.57
N ASP A 14 2.85 9.72 0.57
CA ASP A 14 2.85 10.54 -0.63
C ASP A 14 1.82 10.03 -1.65
N PRO A 15 0.90 10.88 -2.10
CA PRO A 15 -0.14 10.46 -3.06
C PRO A 15 0.42 9.95 -4.38
N SER A 16 1.51 10.54 -4.86
CA SER A 16 2.09 10.11 -6.14
C SER A 16 2.66 8.70 -6.03
N ARG A 17 3.30 8.40 -4.91
CA ARG A 17 3.82 7.05 -4.70
C ARG A 17 2.69 6.02 -4.60
N ARG A 18 1.59 6.38 -3.93
CA ARG A 18 0.42 5.49 -3.90
C ARG A 18 -0.14 5.26 -5.29
N GLN A 19 -0.17 6.29 -6.12
CA GLN A 19 -0.67 6.17 -7.48
C GLN A 19 0.22 5.24 -8.32
N ILE A 20 1.54 5.34 -8.16
CA ILE A 20 2.45 4.42 -8.83
C ILE A 20 2.14 2.97 -8.44
N LEU A 21 1.97 2.71 -7.15
CA LEU A 21 1.68 1.36 -6.68
C LEU A 21 0.35 0.86 -7.25
N GLN A 22 -0.66 1.72 -7.32
CA GLN A 22 -1.95 1.34 -7.89
C GLN A 22 -1.85 1.00 -9.37
N LEU A 23 -1.07 1.76 -10.12
CA LEU A 23 -0.86 1.46 -11.53
C LEU A 23 -0.19 0.10 -11.71
N LEU A 24 0.73 -0.24 -10.83
CA LEU A 24 1.46 -1.50 -10.92
C LEU A 24 0.61 -2.72 -10.55
N THR A 25 -0.59 -2.54 -10.02
CA THR A 25 -1.50 -3.68 -9.84
C THR A 25 -2.08 -4.16 -11.15
N LYS A 26 -2.04 -3.31 -12.17
CA LYS A 26 -2.65 -3.63 -13.47
C LYS A 26 -1.65 -4.26 -14.43
N ASP A 27 -0.41 -3.84 -14.37
CA ASP A 27 0.63 -4.33 -15.27
C ASP A 27 1.99 -3.91 -14.73
N SER A 28 3.04 -4.48 -15.31
CA SER A 28 4.38 -3.96 -15.10
C SER A 28 4.58 -2.77 -16.02
N TYR A 29 5.35 -1.80 -15.58
CA TYR A 29 5.64 -0.61 -16.37
C TYR A 29 7.13 -0.32 -16.36
N ASN A 30 7.67 0.09 -17.49
CA ASN A 30 9.01 0.66 -17.46
C ASN A 30 8.90 2.09 -16.90
N ILE A 31 10.05 2.65 -16.50
CA ILE A 31 10.06 3.95 -15.84
C ILE A 31 9.50 5.05 -16.73
N ASN A 32 9.81 5.00 -18.03
CA ASN A 32 9.31 6.00 -18.96
C ASN A 32 7.79 5.95 -19.09
N SER A 33 7.22 4.75 -19.17
CA SER A 33 5.76 4.60 -19.25
C SER A 33 5.08 5.05 -17.97
N LEU A 34 5.67 4.79 -16.82
CA LEU A 34 5.14 5.31 -15.56
C LEU A 34 5.13 6.83 -15.56
N ALA A 35 6.22 7.44 -16.03
CA ALA A 35 6.33 8.90 -16.04
C ALA A 35 5.24 9.56 -16.89
N GLU A 36 4.80 8.89 -17.95
CA GLU A 36 3.76 9.42 -18.81
C GLU A 36 2.41 9.59 -18.12
N ASN A 37 2.20 8.89 -17.01
CA ASN A 37 0.96 8.97 -16.26
C ASN A 37 0.94 10.14 -15.26
N PHE A 38 1.99 10.93 -15.20
CA PHE A 38 2.10 12.00 -14.22
C PHE A 38 2.46 13.30 -14.90
N GLU A 39 2.01 14.41 -14.30
CA GLU A 39 2.37 15.75 -14.81
C GLU A 39 3.75 16.19 -14.34
N MET A 40 4.30 15.50 -13.34
CA MET A 40 5.62 15.86 -12.83
C MET A 40 6.73 15.41 -13.78
N SER A 41 7.91 15.96 -13.59
CA SER A 41 9.05 15.63 -14.43
C SER A 41 9.49 14.18 -14.25
N ARG A 42 10.15 13.65 -15.29
CA ARG A 42 10.68 12.28 -15.21
C ARG A 42 11.67 12.09 -14.05
N PRO A 43 12.58 13.03 -13.77
CA PRO A 43 13.43 12.89 -12.59
C PRO A 43 12.65 12.81 -11.28
N ALA A 44 11.54 13.54 -11.16
CA ALA A 44 10.69 13.46 -9.96
C ALA A 44 10.06 12.08 -9.84
N VAL A 45 9.55 11.53 -10.94
CA VAL A 45 8.99 10.17 -10.94
C VAL A 45 10.06 9.15 -10.58
N SER A 46 11.26 9.29 -11.16
CA SER A 46 12.38 8.39 -10.85
C SER A 46 12.74 8.42 -9.37
N LYS A 47 12.64 9.58 -8.73
CA LYS A 47 12.92 9.69 -7.31
C LYS A 47 11.88 8.93 -6.49
N HIS A 48 10.61 9.05 -6.84
CA HIS A 48 9.55 8.29 -6.17
C HIS A 48 9.75 6.78 -6.34
N ILE A 49 10.15 6.37 -7.54
CA ILE A 49 10.42 4.96 -7.82
C ILE A 49 11.59 4.46 -6.98
N SER A 50 12.65 5.26 -6.85
CA SER A 50 13.80 4.90 -6.04
C SER A 50 13.41 4.71 -4.57
N ILE A 51 12.58 5.59 -4.04
CA ILE A 51 12.11 5.50 -2.66
C ILE A 51 11.29 4.22 -2.48
N LEU A 52 10.37 3.93 -3.40
CA LEU A 52 9.56 2.72 -3.36
C LEU A 52 10.42 1.46 -3.45
N HIS A 53 11.44 1.48 -4.29
CA HIS A 53 12.35 0.36 -4.45
C HIS A 53 13.17 0.12 -3.17
N THR A 54 13.74 1.18 -2.62
CA THR A 54 14.54 1.07 -1.40
C THR A 54 13.71 0.54 -0.24
N ALA A 55 12.44 0.93 -0.16
CA ALA A 55 11.55 0.49 0.90
C ALA A 55 10.94 -0.91 0.66
N GLY A 56 11.24 -1.53 -0.47
CA GLY A 56 10.78 -2.89 -0.75
C GLY A 56 9.38 -3.00 -1.30
N PHE A 57 8.77 -1.91 -1.76
CA PHE A 57 7.43 -1.94 -2.35
C PHE A 57 7.43 -2.37 -3.80
N ILE A 58 8.54 -2.20 -4.49
CA ILE A 58 8.66 -2.59 -5.89
C ILE A 58 9.99 -3.28 -6.14
N THR A 59 10.00 -4.08 -7.19
CA THR A 59 11.20 -4.69 -7.73
C THR A 59 11.47 -4.04 -9.08
N ILE A 60 12.73 -3.79 -9.38
CA ILE A 60 13.13 -3.23 -10.66
C ILE A 60 13.95 -4.28 -11.39
N ASN A 61 13.49 -4.66 -12.58
CA ASN A 61 14.20 -5.64 -13.42
C ASN A 61 14.59 -5.00 -14.73
N GLU A 62 15.83 -5.23 -15.14
CA GLU A 62 16.28 -4.76 -16.44
C GLU A 62 15.96 -5.80 -17.48
N ILE A 63 15.26 -5.39 -18.52
CA ILE A 63 14.94 -6.25 -19.66
C ILE A 63 15.36 -5.48 -20.90
N GLY A 64 16.42 -5.95 -21.54
CA GLY A 64 17.02 -5.20 -22.64
C GLY A 64 17.61 -3.90 -22.11
N ARG A 65 17.18 -2.77 -22.67
CA ARG A 65 17.64 -1.45 -22.24
C ARG A 65 16.67 -0.75 -21.32
N GLU A 66 15.60 -1.43 -20.94
CA GLU A 66 14.56 -0.82 -20.13
C GLU A 66 14.51 -1.41 -18.73
N ARG A 67 14.08 -0.59 -17.79
CA ARG A 67 13.94 -0.99 -16.41
C ARG A 67 12.47 -1.06 -16.10
N TYR A 68 11.98 -2.25 -15.78
CA TYR A 68 10.58 -2.52 -15.49
C TYR A 68 10.34 -2.59 -13.99
N CYS A 69 9.26 -1.97 -13.55
CA CYS A 69 8.84 -1.98 -12.16
C CYS A 69 7.69 -2.95 -11.99
N THR A 70 7.77 -3.77 -10.93
CA THR A 70 6.68 -4.65 -10.54
C THR A 70 6.48 -4.52 -9.03
N LEU A 71 5.29 -4.86 -8.55
CA LEU A 71 5.04 -4.83 -7.12
C LEU A 71 5.84 -5.89 -6.39
N ASN A 72 6.28 -5.54 -5.20
CA ASN A 72 6.95 -6.45 -4.29
C ASN A 72 6.20 -6.41 -2.97
N LYS A 73 5.74 -7.55 -2.50
CA LYS A 73 4.92 -7.62 -1.28
C LYS A 73 5.70 -7.27 -0.01
N ASN A 74 7.03 -7.31 -0.04
CA ASN A 74 7.83 -7.07 1.15
C ASN A 74 7.54 -5.73 1.81
N GLY A 75 7.39 -4.67 1.01
CA GLY A 75 7.10 -3.35 1.56
C GLY A 75 5.72 -3.27 2.22
N PHE A 76 4.80 -4.14 1.81
CA PHE A 76 3.44 -4.13 2.32
C PHE A 76 3.27 -4.93 3.61
N ILE A 77 4.25 -5.75 3.98
CA ILE A 77 4.14 -6.61 5.16
C ILE A 77 3.94 -5.81 6.44
N GLU A 78 4.74 -4.76 6.63
CA GLU A 78 4.63 -3.92 7.82
C GLU A 78 3.27 -3.25 7.91
N LEU A 79 2.78 -2.75 6.77
CA LEU A 79 1.46 -2.13 6.70
C LEU A 79 0.37 -3.13 7.03
N ARG A 80 0.49 -4.32 6.46
CA ARG A 80 -0.48 -5.39 6.69
C ARG A 80 -0.51 -5.80 8.15
N ASN A 81 0.64 -5.95 8.77
CA ASN A 81 0.72 -6.34 10.18
C ASN A 81 0.07 -5.29 11.06
N TRP A 82 0.32 -4.02 10.76
CA TRP A 82 -0.28 -2.92 11.50
C TRP A 82 -1.80 -2.90 11.34
N ILE A 83 -2.29 -3.05 10.12
CA ILE A 83 -3.72 -3.10 9.85
C ILE A 83 -4.35 -4.31 10.54
N ASN A 84 -3.69 -5.48 10.48
CA ASN A 84 -4.20 -6.69 11.13
C ASN A 84 -4.36 -6.53 12.63
N HIS A 85 -3.48 -5.77 13.26
CA HIS A 85 -3.59 -5.47 14.68
C HIS A 85 -4.94 -4.82 15.00
N PHE A 86 -5.36 -3.89 14.15
CA PHE A 86 -6.65 -3.21 14.33
C PHE A 86 -7.81 -4.06 13.85
N ASP A 87 -7.61 -4.89 12.84
CA ASP A 87 -8.66 -5.80 12.39
C ASP A 87 -9.08 -6.76 13.50
N GLU A 88 -8.14 -7.27 14.23
CA GLU A 88 -8.44 -8.14 15.37
C GLU A 88 -9.24 -7.40 16.44
N PHE A 89 -8.83 -6.18 16.73
CA PHE A 89 -9.53 -5.32 17.68
C PHE A 89 -10.97 -5.09 17.22
N TRP A 90 -11.16 -4.69 15.98
CA TRP A 90 -12.49 -4.39 15.45
C TRP A 90 -13.36 -5.63 15.30
N THR A 91 -12.78 -6.75 14.91
CA THR A 91 -13.49 -8.01 14.83
C THR A 91 -14.04 -8.39 16.19
N SER A 92 -13.23 -8.26 17.23
CA SER A 92 -13.65 -8.53 18.59
C SER A 92 -14.77 -7.59 19.05
N LYS A 93 -14.62 -6.28 18.74
CA LYS A 93 -15.63 -5.28 19.11
C LYS A 93 -16.94 -5.51 18.38
N LEU A 94 -16.86 -5.79 17.09
CA LEU A 94 -18.07 -6.03 16.29
C LEU A 94 -18.77 -7.30 16.75
N LYS A 95 -18.02 -8.31 17.14
CA LYS A 95 -18.59 -9.54 17.64
C LYS A 95 -19.33 -9.30 18.96
N LYS A 96 -18.74 -8.50 19.84
CA LYS A 96 -19.41 -8.14 21.10
C LYS A 96 -20.69 -7.36 20.83
N LEU A 97 -20.66 -6.44 19.89
CA LEU A 97 -21.83 -5.66 19.52
C LEU A 97 -22.91 -6.57 18.96
N GLU A 98 -22.51 -7.50 18.10
CA GLU A 98 -23.44 -8.47 17.53
C GLU A 98 -24.13 -9.30 18.59
N ILE A 99 -23.38 -9.79 19.56
CA ILE A 99 -23.93 -10.54 20.67
C ILE A 99 -24.93 -9.68 21.47
N THR A 100 -24.56 -8.43 21.72
CA THR A 100 -25.44 -7.51 22.46
C THR A 100 -26.74 -7.26 21.69
N LEU A 101 -26.64 -7.03 20.39
CA LEU A 101 -27.83 -6.81 19.56
C LEU A 101 -28.70 -8.04 19.49
N ASN A 102 -28.09 -9.22 19.42
CA ASN A 102 -28.87 -10.46 19.42
C ASN A 102 -29.61 -10.66 20.75
N LYS A 103 -28.97 -10.31 21.85
CA LYS A 103 -29.66 -10.39 23.16
C LYS A 103 -30.82 -9.43 23.23
N LYS A 104 -30.64 -8.21 22.71
CA LYS A 104 -31.75 -7.24 22.70
C LYS A 104 -32.87 -7.73 21.79
N THR A 105 -32.54 -8.30 20.67
CA THR A 105 -33.54 -8.84 19.76
C THR A 105 -34.33 -9.94 20.41
N LYS A 106 -33.67 -10.81 21.16
CA LYS A 106 -34.38 -11.86 21.87
C LYS A 106 -35.30 -11.30 22.93
N ASN A 107 -34.82 -10.30 23.65
CA ASN A 107 -35.64 -9.69 24.70
C ASN A 107 -36.80 -8.90 24.15
N ASN A 108 -36.64 -8.29 23.04
CA ASN A 108 -37.71 -7.49 22.50
C ASN A 108 -38.38 -8.21 21.37
N LYS A 109 -38.26 -9.49 21.37
CA LYS A 109 -38.77 -10.16 20.34
C LYS A 109 -40.13 -10.12 20.25
N ARG A 110 -40.78 -9.55 19.67
CA ARG A 110 -42.03 -9.50 19.60
C ARG A 110 -42.23 -9.30 18.35
N ILE A 111 -41.53 -9.41 17.72
CA ILE A 111 -41.71 -9.16 16.44
C ILE A 111 -42.71 -9.92 15.80
#